data_b22c016173775f24e4c0ce9e0012b1df
#
_entry.id   b22c016173775f24e4c0ce9e0012b1df
#
_cell.length_a   1.000
_cell.length_b   1.000
_cell.length_c   1.000
_cell.angle_alpha   90.00
_cell.angle_beta   90.00
_cell.angle_gamma   90.00
#
_symmetry.space_group_name_H-M   'P 1'
#
loop_
_entity.id
_entity.type
_entity.pdbx_description
1 polymer ?
#
loop_
_entity_poly.entity_id
_entity_poly.type
_entity_poly.pdbx_seq_one_letter_code
_entity_poly.pdbx_strand_id
1 'polypeptide(L)'
;SHTATTSLVPKETVKPLLLRRMAVTLQLIISILFIVASLVVMEQMRFVNQKDLGFDPKGLIQLSGFVDVSGKIESTLMQELSALPQVKSFTDTNFKPQHHVDPMAIFTNVEWEGKPLDTKVDFHLYGTDHRFGETFDLKMLMGRWWTEGNEFSVVLNESAVRAMGLQDPVGSIIRMPWWSDFSVIKEYEIVGVVNDFHALSFRESIHPMLFIPSGGLVNNLYIRVIPGEEGNIAHHITELLPKIDPTLA
;
A
#
# COMPACT_ATOMS: atom_id res chain seq x y z
N SER A 1 -94.81 -20.76 -18.95
CA SER A 1 -93.62 -19.94 -19.20
C SER A 1 -92.55 -20.15 -18.09
N HIS A 2 -91.63 -21.04 -18.34
CA HIS A 2 -90.47 -21.25 -17.46
C HIS A 2 -89.30 -20.48 -18.03
N THR A 3 -88.82 -19.47 -17.34
CA THR A 3 -87.57 -18.78 -17.62
C THR A 3 -86.49 -19.48 -16.87
N ALA A 4 -85.62 -20.16 -17.61
CA ALA A 4 -84.38 -20.76 -17.10
C ALA A 4 -83.28 -19.65 -16.89
N THR A 5 -83.02 -19.34 -15.66
CA THR A 5 -81.89 -18.49 -15.30
C THR A 5 -80.61 -19.34 -15.32
N THR A 6 -79.85 -19.18 -16.41
CA THR A 6 -78.49 -19.77 -16.50
C THR A 6 -77.53 -18.97 -15.63
N SER A 7 -77.11 -19.54 -14.48
CA SER A 7 -76.11 -18.98 -13.63
C SER A 7 -74.72 -19.13 -14.34
N LEU A 8 -74.17 -18.02 -14.83
CA LEU A 8 -72.80 -17.94 -15.29
C LEU A 8 -71.86 -17.96 -14.08
N VAL A 9 -71.31 -19.13 -13.81
CA VAL A 9 -70.22 -19.27 -12.87
C VAL A 9 -69.00 -18.65 -13.51
N PRO A 10 -68.32 -17.65 -12.89
CA PRO A 10 -67.10 -17.07 -13.45
C PRO A 10 -66.02 -18.16 -13.44
N LYS A 11 -65.46 -18.47 -14.60
CA LYS A 11 -64.30 -19.33 -14.78
C LYS A 11 -63.13 -18.60 -14.14
N GLU A 12 -62.84 -18.88 -12.87
CA GLU A 12 -61.63 -18.37 -12.20
C GLU A 12 -60.40 -18.70 -13.04
N THR A 13 -59.79 -17.65 -13.55
CA THR A 13 -58.57 -17.77 -14.35
C THR A 13 -57.43 -18.15 -13.43
N VAL A 14 -57.01 -19.41 -13.46
CA VAL A 14 -55.86 -20.00 -12.72
C VAL A 14 -54.53 -19.28 -13.06
N LYS A 15 -54.51 -18.54 -14.16
CA LYS A 15 -53.34 -17.78 -14.64
C LYS A 15 -52.80 -16.73 -13.66
N PRO A 16 -53.59 -15.85 -12.98
CA PRO A 16 -53.01 -14.84 -12.09
C PRO A 16 -52.42 -15.44 -10.82
N LEU A 17 -52.93 -16.54 -10.33
CA LEU A 17 -52.37 -17.21 -9.13
C LEU A 17 -51.02 -17.88 -9.41
N LEU A 18 -50.87 -18.47 -10.59
CA LEU A 18 -49.62 -19.08 -11.04
C LEU A 18 -48.54 -18.01 -11.24
N LEU A 19 -48.88 -16.90 -11.91
CA LEU A 19 -47.95 -15.76 -12.11
C LEU A 19 -47.47 -15.19 -10.78
N ARG A 20 -48.38 -14.99 -9.82
CA ARG A 20 -48.03 -14.51 -8.47
C ARG A 20 -47.09 -15.46 -7.74
N ARG A 21 -47.34 -16.78 -7.81
CA ARG A 21 -46.45 -17.80 -7.21
C ARG A 21 -45.06 -17.77 -7.86
N MET A 22 -45.00 -17.70 -9.19
CA MET A 22 -43.72 -17.61 -9.91
C MET A 22 -42.94 -16.33 -9.54
N ALA A 23 -43.62 -15.20 -9.44
CA ALA A 23 -43.01 -13.93 -9.05
C ALA A 23 -42.44 -14.01 -7.62
N VAL A 24 -43.19 -14.54 -6.66
CA VAL A 24 -42.73 -14.72 -5.28
C VAL A 24 -41.56 -15.70 -5.21
N THR A 25 -41.62 -16.82 -5.95
CA THR A 25 -40.51 -17.79 -5.98
C THR A 25 -39.24 -17.15 -6.57
N LEU A 26 -39.37 -16.39 -7.69
CA LEU A 26 -38.23 -15.69 -8.28
C LEU A 26 -37.66 -14.64 -7.32
N GLN A 27 -38.51 -13.88 -6.65
CA GLN A 27 -38.07 -12.91 -5.63
C GLN A 27 -37.25 -13.59 -4.49
N LEU A 28 -37.73 -14.75 -4.00
CA LEU A 28 -37.04 -15.52 -2.97
C LEU A 28 -35.69 -16.02 -3.47
N ILE A 29 -35.61 -16.54 -4.70
CA ILE A 29 -34.34 -16.98 -5.30
C ILE A 29 -33.36 -15.81 -5.38
N ILE A 30 -33.79 -14.66 -5.90
CA ILE A 30 -32.96 -13.46 -6.00
C ILE A 30 -32.46 -13.02 -4.61
N SER A 31 -33.38 -13.00 -3.62
CA SER A 31 -33.01 -12.63 -2.23
C SER A 31 -31.96 -13.57 -1.64
N ILE A 32 -32.12 -14.87 -1.83
CA ILE A 32 -31.13 -15.87 -1.36
C ILE A 32 -29.78 -15.67 -2.06
N LEU A 33 -29.78 -15.41 -3.38
CA LEU A 33 -28.55 -15.14 -4.13
C LEU A 33 -27.83 -13.90 -3.59
N PHE A 34 -28.55 -12.83 -3.28
CA PHE A 34 -27.94 -11.62 -2.68
C PHE A 34 -27.36 -11.88 -1.30
N ILE A 35 -28.06 -12.67 -0.46
CA ILE A 35 -27.56 -13.03 0.87
C ILE A 35 -26.27 -13.84 0.72
N VAL A 36 -26.26 -14.86 -0.13
CA VAL A 36 -25.05 -15.69 -0.36
C VAL A 36 -23.90 -14.84 -0.90
N ALA A 37 -24.16 -13.99 -1.90
CA ALA A 37 -23.16 -13.09 -2.45
C ALA A 37 -22.58 -12.15 -1.38
N SER A 38 -23.43 -11.58 -0.53
CA SER A 38 -23.01 -10.72 0.58
C SER A 38 -22.14 -11.45 1.58
N LEU A 39 -22.50 -12.69 1.94
CA LEU A 39 -21.68 -13.52 2.85
C LEU A 39 -20.32 -13.85 2.25
N VAL A 40 -20.27 -14.19 0.96
CA VAL A 40 -19.01 -14.45 0.25
C VAL A 40 -18.11 -13.21 0.25
N VAL A 41 -18.68 -12.03 -0.07
CA VAL A 41 -17.93 -10.76 -0.04
C VAL A 41 -17.42 -10.45 1.36
N MET A 42 -18.25 -10.64 2.39
CA MET A 42 -17.80 -10.44 3.79
C MET A 42 -16.65 -11.36 4.16
N GLU A 43 -16.70 -12.62 3.75
CA GLU A 43 -15.61 -13.57 4.05
C GLU A 43 -14.33 -13.25 3.28
N GLN A 44 -14.45 -12.82 2.01
CA GLN A 44 -13.33 -12.32 1.24
C GLN A 44 -12.69 -11.08 1.89
N MET A 45 -13.51 -10.13 2.38
CA MET A 45 -13.00 -8.95 3.09
C MET A 45 -12.31 -9.32 4.40
N ARG A 46 -12.86 -10.28 5.16
CA ARG A 46 -12.20 -10.80 6.37
C ARG A 46 -10.84 -11.43 6.04
N PHE A 47 -10.80 -12.26 5.01
CA PHE A 47 -9.56 -12.91 4.57
C PHE A 47 -8.49 -11.88 4.19
N VAL A 48 -8.85 -10.84 3.42
CA VAL A 48 -7.92 -9.76 3.04
C VAL A 48 -7.43 -8.99 4.27
N ASN A 49 -8.33 -8.65 5.19
CA ASN A 49 -7.99 -7.86 6.39
C ASN A 49 -7.19 -8.64 7.45
N GLN A 50 -7.20 -9.98 7.40
CA GLN A 50 -6.46 -10.84 8.35
C GLN A 50 -5.11 -11.28 7.80
N LYS A 51 -4.86 -11.08 6.51
CA LYS A 51 -3.59 -11.49 5.91
C LYS A 51 -2.47 -10.58 6.40
N ASP A 52 -1.37 -11.20 6.80
CA ASP A 52 -0.16 -10.48 7.19
C ASP A 52 0.41 -9.75 5.98
N LEU A 53 0.44 -8.44 6.07
CA LEU A 53 1.00 -7.55 5.04
C LEU A 53 2.53 -7.54 5.08
N GLY A 54 3.13 -8.06 6.17
CA GLY A 54 4.56 -7.92 6.44
C GLY A 54 4.94 -6.54 6.99
N PHE A 55 3.95 -5.66 7.19
CA PHE A 55 4.06 -4.39 7.92
C PHE A 55 2.77 -4.12 8.70
N ASP A 56 2.82 -3.27 9.74
CA ASP A 56 1.61 -2.92 10.51
C ASP A 56 0.91 -1.69 9.91
N PRO A 57 -0.32 -1.83 9.34
CA PRO A 57 -1.08 -0.69 8.82
C PRO A 57 -1.80 0.12 9.91
N LYS A 58 -1.91 -0.38 11.15
CA LYS A 58 -2.62 0.28 12.24
C LYS A 58 -1.83 1.48 12.75
N GLY A 59 -2.50 2.59 12.97
CA GLY A 59 -1.85 3.81 13.42
C GLY A 59 -0.97 4.47 12.34
N LEU A 60 -1.17 4.15 11.06
CA LEU A 60 -0.45 4.75 9.96
C LEU A 60 -1.36 5.74 9.22
N ILE A 61 -0.99 7.02 9.22
CA ILE A 61 -1.67 8.09 8.50
C ILE A 61 -0.83 8.43 7.27
N GLN A 62 -1.48 8.53 6.11
CA GLN A 62 -0.85 8.96 4.86
C GLN A 62 -1.32 10.36 4.49
N LEU A 63 -0.38 11.25 4.23
CA LEU A 63 -0.59 12.52 3.55
C LEU A 63 -0.06 12.41 2.13
N SER A 64 -0.96 12.45 1.15
CA SER A 64 -0.63 12.33 -0.28
C SER A 64 -0.82 13.67 -0.99
N GLY A 65 -0.04 13.87 -2.06
CA GLY A 65 -0.16 15.08 -2.89
C GLY A 65 0.53 16.29 -2.29
N PHE A 66 1.33 16.09 -1.27
CA PHE A 66 2.10 17.11 -0.62
C PHE A 66 3.40 17.33 -1.39
N VAL A 67 3.36 18.21 -2.37
CA VAL A 67 4.57 18.58 -3.11
C VAL A 67 5.10 19.89 -2.52
N ASP A 68 6.00 19.78 -1.58
CA ASP A 68 6.75 20.93 -1.06
C ASP A 68 8.12 21.01 -1.72
N VAL A 69 8.19 21.71 -2.85
CA VAL A 69 9.44 21.94 -3.58
C VAL A 69 10.47 22.70 -2.72
N SER A 70 10.03 23.41 -1.68
CA SER A 70 10.90 24.17 -0.79
C SER A 70 11.41 23.38 0.42
N GLY A 71 10.79 22.27 0.75
CA GLY A 71 11.02 21.46 1.98
C GLY A 71 10.66 22.19 3.28
N LYS A 72 10.12 23.42 3.17
CA LYS A 72 9.84 24.26 4.35
C LYS A 72 8.56 23.85 5.06
N ILE A 73 7.53 23.49 4.29
CA ILE A 73 6.24 23.06 4.85
C ILE A 73 6.43 21.73 5.54
N GLU A 74 7.13 20.82 4.87
CA GLU A 74 7.45 19.51 5.40
C GLU A 74 8.26 19.60 6.71
N SER A 75 9.34 20.36 6.74
CA SER A 75 10.18 20.52 7.94
C SER A 75 9.41 21.16 9.11
N THR A 76 8.55 22.16 8.85
CA THR A 76 7.72 22.76 9.88
C THR A 76 6.67 21.78 10.41
N LEU A 77 6.00 21.06 9.51
CA LEU A 77 5.02 20.03 9.88
C LEU A 77 5.67 18.92 10.72
N MET A 78 6.84 18.43 10.29
CA MET A 78 7.60 17.41 11.03
C MET A 78 8.01 17.90 12.42
N GLN A 79 8.42 19.15 12.55
CA GLN A 79 8.78 19.74 13.84
C GLN A 79 7.57 19.79 14.79
N GLU A 80 6.42 20.26 14.32
CA GLU A 80 5.18 20.31 15.10
C GLU A 80 4.69 18.92 15.49
N LEU A 81 4.71 17.98 14.54
CA LEU A 81 4.29 16.58 14.79
C LEU A 81 5.23 15.87 15.77
N SER A 82 6.53 16.15 15.74
CA SER A 82 7.51 15.56 16.68
C SER A 82 7.27 15.97 18.13
N ALA A 83 6.60 17.09 18.36
CA ALA A 83 6.25 17.55 19.70
C ALA A 83 5.04 16.81 20.29
N LEU A 84 4.29 16.05 19.47
CA LEU A 84 3.10 15.33 19.91
C LEU A 84 3.47 13.95 20.45
N PRO A 85 3.15 13.61 21.70
CA PRO A 85 3.50 12.31 22.28
C PRO A 85 2.75 11.13 21.65
N GLN A 86 1.70 11.40 20.88
CA GLN A 86 0.95 10.39 20.12
C GLN A 86 1.64 9.99 18.82
N VAL A 87 2.56 10.82 18.30
CA VAL A 87 3.33 10.54 17.08
C VAL A 87 4.58 9.75 17.47
N LYS A 88 4.75 8.57 16.89
CA LYS A 88 5.88 7.69 17.16
C LYS A 88 7.04 7.92 16.17
N SER A 89 6.73 7.99 14.91
CA SER A 89 7.68 8.23 13.83
C SER A 89 6.96 8.78 12.60
N PHE A 90 7.73 9.27 11.66
CA PHE A 90 7.22 9.68 10.34
C PHE A 90 8.31 9.46 9.30
N THR A 91 7.91 9.28 8.05
CA THR A 91 8.81 9.06 6.92
C THR A 91 8.25 9.68 5.66
N ASP A 92 9.12 10.25 4.87
CA ASP A 92 8.84 10.66 3.52
C ASP A 92 9.22 9.55 2.53
N THR A 93 8.35 9.26 1.56
CA THR A 93 8.62 8.19 0.60
C THR A 93 7.75 8.31 -0.64
N ASN A 94 8.21 7.76 -1.76
CA ASN A 94 7.36 7.51 -2.91
C ASN A 94 6.58 6.18 -2.79
N PHE A 95 6.84 5.38 -1.78
CA PHE A 95 6.13 4.14 -1.53
C PHE A 95 4.65 4.40 -1.19
N LYS A 96 3.73 3.64 -1.81
CA LYS A 96 2.27 3.72 -1.58
C LYS A 96 1.71 2.31 -1.43
N PRO A 97 1.49 1.81 -0.21
CA PRO A 97 0.87 0.50 -0.02
C PRO A 97 -0.56 0.48 -0.57
N GLN A 98 -0.97 -0.66 -1.13
CA GLN A 98 -2.33 -0.97 -1.63
C GLN A 98 -2.82 -0.21 -2.87
N HIS A 99 -2.06 0.69 -3.44
CA HIS A 99 -2.33 1.22 -4.76
C HIS A 99 -1.41 0.54 -5.79
N HIS A 100 -1.70 0.69 -7.09
CA HIS A 100 -0.70 0.41 -8.12
C HIS A 100 0.52 1.27 -7.79
N VAL A 101 1.48 0.63 -7.11
CA VAL A 101 2.68 1.34 -6.67
C VAL A 101 3.57 1.41 -7.88
N ASP A 102 3.58 2.58 -8.51
CA ASP A 102 4.66 2.88 -9.41
C ASP A 102 5.92 3.03 -8.55
N PRO A 103 6.87 2.09 -8.63
CA PRO A 103 8.17 2.31 -8.02
C PRO A 103 8.76 3.59 -8.61
N MET A 104 9.67 4.24 -7.91
CA MET A 104 10.38 5.41 -8.45
C MET A 104 11.01 5.09 -9.81
N ALA A 105 11.52 3.85 -9.94
CA ALA A 105 12.01 3.26 -11.17
C ALA A 105 11.99 1.73 -11.08
N ILE A 106 11.98 1.07 -12.24
CA ILE A 106 12.29 -0.36 -12.35
C ILE A 106 13.65 -0.48 -13.04
N PHE A 107 14.62 -1.03 -12.34
CA PHE A 107 15.97 -1.24 -12.86
C PHE A 107 16.19 -2.69 -13.24
N THR A 108 16.52 -2.93 -14.50
CA THR A 108 16.91 -4.23 -15.03
C THR A 108 18.43 -4.40 -15.16
N ASN A 109 19.15 -3.28 -15.06
CA ASN A 109 20.59 -3.17 -15.25
C ASN A 109 21.37 -2.95 -13.95
N VAL A 110 20.89 -3.57 -12.86
CA VAL A 110 21.64 -3.63 -11.60
C VAL A 110 22.75 -4.67 -11.73
N GLU A 111 23.96 -4.30 -11.38
CA GLU A 111 25.14 -5.16 -11.40
C GLU A 111 25.62 -5.44 -9.97
N TRP A 112 26.01 -6.69 -9.71
CA TRP A 112 26.58 -7.14 -8.42
C TRP A 112 27.65 -8.20 -8.66
N GLU A 113 28.47 -8.42 -7.66
CA GLU A 113 29.52 -9.44 -7.74
C GLU A 113 28.90 -10.85 -7.84
N GLY A 114 29.38 -11.64 -8.77
CA GLY A 114 28.87 -12.98 -9.03
C GLY A 114 27.59 -13.05 -9.85
N LYS A 115 27.09 -11.93 -10.41
CA LYS A 115 25.93 -11.93 -11.29
C LYS A 115 26.18 -12.83 -12.51
N PRO A 116 25.32 -13.86 -12.74
CA PRO A 116 25.44 -14.68 -13.94
C PRO A 116 25.20 -13.87 -15.22
N LEU A 117 25.96 -14.20 -16.28
CA LEU A 117 25.73 -13.63 -17.60
C LEU A 117 24.27 -13.89 -18.03
N ASP A 118 23.66 -12.93 -18.68
CA ASP A 118 22.26 -12.95 -19.15
C ASP A 118 21.17 -12.95 -18.05
N THR A 119 21.55 -12.80 -16.80
CA THR A 119 20.55 -12.62 -15.71
C THR A 119 19.89 -11.25 -15.80
N LYS A 120 18.56 -11.26 -15.96
CA LYS A 120 17.73 -10.05 -15.91
C LYS A 120 16.77 -10.17 -14.72
N VAL A 121 16.83 -9.20 -13.84
CA VAL A 121 15.95 -9.08 -12.68
C VAL A 121 15.38 -7.66 -12.68
N ASP A 122 14.07 -7.56 -12.54
CA ASP A 122 13.38 -6.30 -12.41
C ASP A 122 13.39 -5.90 -10.93
N PHE A 123 14.21 -4.92 -10.58
CA PHE A 123 14.27 -4.37 -9.25
C PHE A 123 13.41 -3.12 -9.15
N HIS A 124 12.49 -3.13 -8.20
CA HIS A 124 11.62 -2.01 -7.88
C HIS A 124 12.34 -1.08 -6.91
N LEU A 125 12.64 0.14 -7.35
CA LEU A 125 13.34 1.14 -6.57
C LEU A 125 12.37 2.03 -5.83
N TYR A 126 12.60 2.21 -4.53
CA TYR A 126 11.85 3.12 -3.67
C TYR A 126 12.79 4.12 -3.00
N GLY A 127 12.47 5.42 -3.13
CA GLY A 127 13.10 6.48 -2.39
C GLY A 127 12.45 6.61 -1.01
N THR A 128 13.25 6.60 0.06
CA THR A 128 12.75 6.72 1.43
C THR A 128 13.72 7.51 2.29
N ASP A 129 13.29 7.90 3.47
CA ASP A 129 14.22 8.36 4.50
C ASP A 129 14.69 7.18 5.39
N HIS A 130 15.57 7.47 6.32
CA HIS A 130 16.15 6.47 7.23
C HIS A 130 15.16 5.92 8.28
N ARG A 131 14.00 6.57 8.46
CA ARG A 131 12.94 6.18 9.40
C ARG A 131 11.85 5.32 8.78
N PHE A 132 11.96 5.03 7.49
CA PHE A 132 10.96 4.24 6.76
C PHE A 132 10.68 2.89 7.45
N GLY A 133 11.73 2.15 7.81
CA GLY A 133 11.60 0.86 8.47
C GLY A 133 10.88 0.93 9.80
N GLU A 134 11.18 1.93 10.62
CA GLU A 134 10.50 2.18 11.89
C GLU A 134 9.05 2.59 11.68
N THR A 135 8.79 3.51 10.72
CA THR A 135 7.45 4.02 10.46
C THR A 135 6.51 2.93 9.94
N PHE A 136 7.00 2.01 9.12
CA PHE A 136 6.23 0.87 8.60
C PHE A 136 6.30 -0.37 9.50
N ASP A 137 7.07 -0.35 10.58
CA ASP A 137 7.32 -1.50 11.46
C ASP A 137 7.85 -2.71 10.68
N LEU A 138 8.81 -2.46 9.78
CA LEU A 138 9.42 -3.50 8.96
C LEU A 138 10.45 -4.27 9.77
N LYS A 139 10.36 -5.60 9.73
CA LYS A 139 11.31 -6.46 10.41
C LYS A 139 12.65 -6.47 9.67
N MET A 140 13.70 -5.93 10.29
CA MET A 140 15.07 -6.07 9.81
C MET A 140 15.57 -7.49 10.06
N LEU A 141 16.05 -8.16 9.02
CA LEU A 141 16.59 -9.53 9.08
C LEU A 141 18.10 -9.53 9.24
N MET A 142 18.79 -8.62 8.54
CA MET A 142 20.24 -8.45 8.60
C MET A 142 20.61 -6.98 8.51
N GLY A 143 21.69 -6.59 9.16
CA GLY A 143 22.20 -5.23 9.08
C GLY A 143 21.30 -4.20 9.74
N ARG A 144 21.16 -3.03 9.12
CA ARG A 144 20.40 -1.87 9.65
C ARG A 144 19.92 -0.97 8.51
N TRP A 145 19.01 -0.04 8.81
CA TRP A 145 18.77 1.11 7.96
C TRP A 145 19.99 2.04 7.97
N TRP A 146 20.14 2.81 6.89
CA TRP A 146 21.19 3.84 6.85
C TRP A 146 20.94 4.93 7.90
N THR A 147 21.96 5.72 8.16
CA THR A 147 21.87 6.93 8.96
C THR A 147 21.81 8.15 8.05
N GLU A 148 21.27 9.25 8.55
CA GLU A 148 21.25 10.51 7.82
C GLU A 148 22.64 10.88 7.25
N GLY A 149 22.66 11.37 6.01
CA GLY A 149 23.90 11.72 5.30
C GLY A 149 24.56 10.56 4.51
N ASN A 150 23.99 9.37 4.52
CA ASN A 150 24.55 8.20 3.82
C ASN A 150 23.81 7.96 2.49
N GLU A 151 24.18 8.76 1.46
CA GLU A 151 23.43 8.82 0.18
C GLU A 151 23.58 7.57 -0.70
N PHE A 152 24.64 6.78 -0.53
CA PHE A 152 24.94 5.60 -1.35
C PHE A 152 24.74 4.29 -0.59
N SER A 153 23.75 4.24 0.25
CA SER A 153 23.34 3.02 0.94
C SER A 153 22.07 2.46 0.29
N VAL A 154 21.92 1.13 0.36
CA VAL A 154 20.70 0.45 -0.09
C VAL A 154 20.29 -0.61 0.93
N VAL A 155 18.99 -0.70 1.18
CA VAL A 155 18.36 -1.80 1.91
C VAL A 155 17.59 -2.64 0.90
N LEU A 156 17.71 -3.97 1.00
CA LEU A 156 17.04 -4.94 0.13
C LEU A 156 15.89 -5.61 0.88
N ASN A 157 14.90 -6.12 0.13
CA ASN A 157 14.02 -7.14 0.70
C ASN A 157 14.60 -8.55 0.45
N GLU A 158 14.03 -9.59 1.09
CA GLU A 158 14.46 -10.98 0.90
C GLU A 158 14.37 -11.43 -0.55
N SER A 159 13.34 -10.99 -1.28
CA SER A 159 13.15 -11.31 -2.69
C SER A 159 14.30 -10.78 -3.56
N ALA A 160 14.84 -9.60 -3.27
CA ALA A 160 16.00 -9.06 -3.97
C ALA A 160 17.26 -9.89 -3.67
N VAL A 161 17.49 -10.25 -2.42
CA VAL A 161 18.63 -11.10 -2.01
C VAL A 161 18.56 -12.46 -2.71
N ARG A 162 17.38 -13.10 -2.74
CA ARG A 162 17.18 -14.38 -3.44
C ARG A 162 17.41 -14.25 -4.95
N ALA A 163 16.92 -13.17 -5.57
CA ALA A 163 17.08 -12.93 -7.00
C ALA A 163 18.55 -12.70 -7.39
N MET A 164 19.33 -12.08 -6.50
CA MET A 164 20.78 -11.88 -6.67
C MET A 164 21.59 -13.13 -6.37
N GLY A 165 21.05 -14.10 -5.60
CA GLY A 165 21.78 -15.29 -5.16
C GLY A 165 22.86 -15.00 -4.09
N LEU A 166 22.76 -13.88 -3.37
CA LEU A 166 23.72 -13.48 -2.37
C LEU A 166 23.56 -14.30 -1.09
N GLN A 167 24.68 -14.80 -0.54
CA GLN A 167 24.70 -15.52 0.75
C GLN A 167 24.87 -14.52 1.92
N ASP A 168 25.82 -13.62 1.80
CA ASP A 168 26.15 -12.57 2.77
C ASP A 168 25.96 -11.20 2.11
N PRO A 169 24.71 -10.68 2.04
CA PRO A 169 24.42 -9.47 1.28
C PRO A 169 24.98 -8.18 1.91
N VAL A 170 25.03 -8.09 3.24
CA VAL A 170 25.42 -6.86 3.94
C VAL A 170 26.90 -6.58 3.76
N GLY A 171 27.23 -5.36 3.34
CA GLY A 171 28.60 -4.93 2.98
C GLY A 171 28.95 -5.17 1.51
N SER A 172 28.11 -5.91 0.75
CA SER A 172 28.33 -6.07 -0.69
C SER A 172 27.97 -4.79 -1.44
N ILE A 173 28.63 -4.58 -2.57
CA ILE A 173 28.42 -3.41 -3.44
C ILE A 173 27.57 -3.81 -4.64
N ILE A 174 26.56 -3.02 -4.91
CA ILE A 174 25.79 -3.06 -6.17
C ILE A 174 26.06 -1.81 -6.98
N ARG A 175 25.97 -1.93 -8.30
CA ARG A 175 26.06 -0.81 -9.24
C ARG A 175 24.74 -0.67 -9.97
N MET A 176 24.21 0.53 -9.96
CA MET A 176 22.96 0.84 -10.66
C MET A 176 22.94 2.30 -11.10
N PRO A 177 22.07 2.67 -12.05
CA PRO A 177 21.88 4.06 -12.43
C PRO A 177 21.54 4.93 -11.23
N TRP A 178 22.10 6.11 -11.20
CA TRP A 178 21.75 7.09 -10.17
C TRP A 178 20.35 7.64 -10.46
N TRP A 179 19.48 7.61 -9.45
CA TRP A 179 18.08 8.01 -9.61
C TRP A 179 17.89 9.48 -10.07
N SER A 180 18.84 10.36 -9.78
CA SER A 180 18.81 11.77 -10.21
C SER A 180 19.34 11.97 -11.64
N ASP A 181 20.18 11.04 -12.11
CA ASP A 181 20.70 11.04 -13.48
C ASP A 181 20.98 9.59 -13.92
N PHE A 182 20.06 9.01 -14.64
CA PHE A 182 20.15 7.61 -15.09
C PHE A 182 21.31 7.30 -16.04
N SER A 183 21.98 8.32 -16.57
CA SER A 183 23.21 8.15 -17.38
C SER A 183 24.44 7.85 -16.50
N VAL A 184 24.38 8.14 -15.22
CA VAL A 184 25.48 7.98 -14.26
C VAL A 184 25.27 6.71 -13.45
N ILE A 185 26.22 5.79 -13.49
CA ILE A 185 26.24 4.59 -12.65
C ILE A 185 26.93 4.93 -11.33
N LYS A 186 26.31 4.56 -10.23
CA LYS A 186 26.83 4.72 -8.87
C LYS A 186 26.94 3.37 -8.16
N GLU A 187 27.85 3.31 -7.21
CA GLU A 187 28.03 2.18 -6.30
C GLU A 187 27.23 2.44 -5.04
N TYR A 188 26.46 1.43 -4.61
CA TYR A 188 25.66 1.45 -3.40
C TYR A 188 26.10 0.29 -2.51
N GLU A 189 26.30 0.55 -1.25
CA GLU A 189 26.58 -0.48 -0.24
C GLU A 189 25.25 -1.05 0.28
N ILE A 190 25.11 -2.36 0.28
CA ILE A 190 23.98 -3.04 0.93
C ILE A 190 24.22 -2.97 2.45
N VAL A 191 23.43 -2.16 3.14
CA VAL A 191 23.56 -1.95 4.59
C VAL A 191 22.58 -2.77 5.41
N GLY A 192 21.53 -3.31 4.78
CA GLY A 192 20.54 -4.11 5.48
C GLY A 192 19.63 -4.90 4.56
N VAL A 193 18.93 -5.86 5.16
CA VAL A 193 17.91 -6.69 4.51
C VAL A 193 16.67 -6.72 5.41
N VAL A 194 15.52 -6.36 4.82
CA VAL A 194 14.22 -6.45 5.48
C VAL A 194 13.46 -7.68 5.00
N ASN A 195 12.51 -8.14 5.81
CA ASN A 195 11.58 -9.18 5.38
C ASN A 195 10.80 -8.76 4.15
N ASP A 196 10.33 -9.75 3.40
CA ASP A 196 9.37 -9.52 2.34
C ASP A 196 8.04 -9.00 2.92
N PHE A 197 7.45 -8.02 2.25
CA PHE A 197 6.15 -7.49 2.60
C PHE A 197 5.33 -7.18 1.35
N HIS A 198 4.02 -7.21 1.48
CA HIS A 198 3.11 -6.94 0.37
C HIS A 198 2.93 -5.43 0.16
N ALA A 199 3.66 -4.89 -0.80
CA ALA A 199 3.49 -3.51 -1.27
C ALA A 199 2.24 -3.35 -2.16
N LEU A 200 1.93 -4.39 -2.93
CA LEU A 200 0.86 -4.46 -3.92
C LEU A 200 -0.27 -5.38 -3.46
N SER A 201 -1.19 -5.66 -4.37
CA SER A 201 -2.25 -6.65 -4.16
C SER A 201 -1.70 -8.02 -3.77
N PHE A 202 -2.36 -8.72 -2.85
CA PHE A 202 -2.03 -10.11 -2.50
C PHE A 202 -2.08 -11.13 -3.64
N ARG A 203 -2.53 -10.70 -4.82
CA ARG A 203 -2.55 -11.53 -6.04
C ARG A 203 -1.22 -11.51 -6.78
N GLU A 204 -0.35 -10.57 -6.44
CA GLU A 204 0.96 -10.43 -7.07
C GLU A 204 2.04 -11.01 -6.15
N SER A 205 3.07 -11.59 -6.78
CA SER A 205 4.27 -12.02 -6.08
C SER A 205 5.03 -10.81 -5.55
N ILE A 206 5.70 -10.98 -4.43
CA ILE A 206 6.56 -9.92 -3.89
C ILE A 206 7.75 -9.74 -4.83
N HIS A 207 7.90 -8.53 -5.34
CA HIS A 207 9.00 -8.17 -6.24
C HIS A 207 10.30 -7.94 -5.48
N PRO A 208 11.47 -8.11 -6.14
CA PRO A 208 12.75 -7.61 -5.65
C PRO A 208 12.69 -6.10 -5.45
N MET A 209 12.91 -5.63 -4.21
CA MET A 209 12.82 -4.21 -3.84
C MET A 209 14.16 -3.67 -3.37
N LEU A 210 14.47 -2.45 -3.79
CA LEU A 210 15.61 -1.68 -3.37
C LEU A 210 15.12 -0.39 -2.71
N PHE A 211 15.54 -0.13 -1.49
CA PHE A 211 15.25 1.11 -0.77
C PHE A 211 16.51 1.94 -0.71
N ILE A 212 16.42 3.19 -1.17
CA ILE A 212 17.55 4.14 -1.20
C ILE A 212 17.15 5.48 -0.56
N PRO A 213 18.11 6.28 -0.09
CA PRO A 213 17.86 7.63 0.34
C PRO A 213 17.23 8.46 -0.79
N SER A 214 16.07 9.06 -0.51
CA SER A 214 15.26 9.78 -1.50
C SER A 214 15.79 11.16 -1.86
N GLY A 215 16.64 11.72 -1.02
CA GLY A 215 17.12 13.10 -1.20
C GLY A 215 16.03 14.17 -1.18
N GLY A 216 14.83 13.85 -0.62
CA GLY A 216 13.71 14.80 -0.51
C GLY A 216 12.78 14.87 -1.73
N LEU A 217 12.92 14.00 -2.73
CA LEU A 217 12.05 13.95 -3.92
C LEU A 217 10.91 12.95 -3.78
N VAL A 218 10.13 13.08 -2.73
CA VAL A 218 9.06 12.14 -2.40
C VAL A 218 7.73 12.86 -2.18
N ASN A 219 6.64 12.17 -2.51
CA ASN A 219 5.32 12.79 -2.61
C ASN A 219 4.35 12.35 -1.51
N ASN A 220 4.80 11.50 -0.58
CA ASN A 220 3.95 11.00 0.49
C ASN A 220 4.69 11.05 1.82
N LEU A 221 4.04 11.67 2.79
CA LEU A 221 4.44 11.64 4.18
C LEU A 221 3.59 10.59 4.91
N TYR A 222 4.23 9.63 5.55
CA TYR A 222 3.57 8.69 6.44
C TYR A 222 3.91 9.02 7.89
N ILE A 223 2.90 8.97 8.74
CA ILE A 223 3.01 9.29 10.15
C ILE A 223 2.50 8.09 10.94
N ARG A 224 3.36 7.52 11.77
CA ARG A 224 3.00 6.46 12.71
C ARG A 224 2.52 7.09 14.00
N VAL A 225 1.29 6.78 14.40
CA VAL A 225 0.71 7.25 15.66
C VAL A 225 0.35 6.08 16.58
N ILE A 226 0.03 6.40 17.83
CA ILE A 226 -0.56 5.40 18.74
C ILE A 226 -1.90 4.94 18.14
N PRO A 227 -2.16 3.62 18.02
CA PRO A 227 -3.42 3.12 17.49
C PRO A 227 -4.63 3.67 18.24
N GLY A 228 -5.61 4.19 17.49
CA GLY A 228 -6.80 4.88 18.02
C GLY A 228 -6.69 6.41 18.03
N GLU A 229 -5.50 6.98 17.84
CA GLU A 229 -5.27 8.42 17.77
C GLU A 229 -5.26 8.98 16.34
N GLU A 230 -5.50 8.13 15.33
CA GLU A 230 -5.42 8.52 13.92
C GLU A 230 -6.34 9.69 13.58
N GLY A 231 -7.58 9.66 14.11
CA GLY A 231 -8.57 10.73 13.88
C GLY A 231 -8.16 12.06 14.53
N ASN A 232 -7.64 12.01 15.73
CA ASN A 232 -7.20 13.18 16.47
C ASN A 232 -6.01 13.87 15.78
N ILE A 233 -5.02 13.07 15.36
CA ILE A 233 -3.83 13.58 14.67
C ILE A 233 -4.19 14.08 13.27
N ALA A 234 -5.03 13.37 12.53
CA ALA A 234 -5.50 13.82 11.21
C ALA A 234 -6.24 15.16 11.30
N HIS A 235 -7.09 15.34 12.30
CA HIS A 235 -7.75 16.62 12.57
C HIS A 235 -6.76 17.73 12.89
N HIS A 236 -5.79 17.45 13.77
CA HIS A 236 -4.74 18.40 14.10
C HIS A 236 -3.92 18.84 12.88
N ILE A 237 -3.55 17.90 12.00
CA ILE A 237 -2.85 18.19 10.75
C ILE A 237 -3.69 19.10 9.84
N THR A 238 -5.00 18.79 9.72
CA THR A 238 -5.92 19.60 8.90
C THR A 238 -6.03 21.05 9.41
N GLU A 239 -5.93 21.28 10.71
CA GLU A 239 -5.92 22.63 11.30
C GLU A 239 -4.56 23.33 11.19
N LEU A 240 -3.48 22.55 11.11
CA LEU A 240 -2.11 23.05 11.06
C LEU A 240 -1.68 23.48 9.66
N LEU A 241 -2.04 22.69 8.63
CA LEU A 241 -1.63 22.92 7.25
C LEU A 241 -1.94 24.34 6.75
N PRO A 242 -3.16 24.90 6.92
CA PRO A 242 -3.46 26.28 6.47
C PRO A 242 -2.67 27.35 7.24
N LYS A 243 -2.17 27.05 8.44
CA LYS A 243 -1.35 27.98 9.23
C LYS A 243 0.10 28.02 8.70
N ILE A 244 0.58 26.88 8.19
CA ILE A 244 1.90 26.78 7.59
C ILE A 244 1.89 27.35 6.16
N ASP A 245 0.89 26.97 5.37
CA ASP A 245 0.69 27.47 4.01
C ASP A 245 -0.81 27.71 3.75
N PRO A 246 -1.24 28.96 3.61
CA PRO A 246 -2.64 29.31 3.33
C PRO A 246 -3.19 28.76 2.02
N THR A 247 -2.35 28.27 1.10
CA THR A 247 -2.80 27.69 -0.17
C THR A 247 -3.29 26.25 -0.02
N LEU A 248 -3.07 25.65 1.15
CA LEU A 248 -3.47 24.27 1.50
C LEU A 248 -4.80 24.21 2.30
N ALA A 249 -5.56 25.30 2.32
CA ALA A 249 -6.82 25.42 3.04
C ALA A 249 -8.00 24.76 2.31
#